data_413be0728992f3b1ed08d6942a39f2a2
#
_entry.id   413be0728992f3b1ed08d6942a39f2a2
#
_cell.length_a   1.000
_cell.length_b   1.000
_cell.length_c   1.000
_cell.angle_alpha   90.00
_cell.angle_beta   90.00
_cell.angle_gamma   90.00
#
_symmetry.space_group_name_H-M   'P 1'
#
loop_
_entity.id
_entity.type
_entity.pdbx_description
1 polymer ?
#
loop_
_entity_poly.entity_id
_entity_poly.type
_entity_poly.pdbx_seq_one_letter_code
_entity_poly.pdbx_strand_id
1 'polypeptide(L)'
;IVICLIALLLSSVFGIFFSGEDSGTGYTMPEAVTMLNAEFTDRIEQIKVDNPYDELDMDNAGSAAMVANWRDVLAIYAVRTTMDAASPDEVATLTEEKLDILRQVFWDMNAISYWVETISGDEDESDTVILHITVTVKDHLQMADEYRFNAEQHKLLEELMQPEYEELFMRLTGSYQDIALGDKEAAEIMKKLPADLSEERKQVVLTAYQLLGKVNYFWGGKSLVLGWDSRWGTPMEVTAAGSSTTGTMRPFGLDCSGFVDWVFYNQSGGSYVIGHGGGASSQHSYCTDISWSD
;
A
#
# COMPACT_ATOMS: atom_id res chain seq x y z
N ILE A 1 -6.50 12.61 -20.34
CA ILE A 1 -6.00 13.45 -19.21
C ILE A 1 -4.72 12.84 -18.67
N VAL A 2 -4.68 11.53 -18.34
CA VAL A 2 -3.49 10.82 -17.82
C VAL A 2 -2.30 10.90 -18.78
N ILE A 3 -2.51 10.72 -20.07
CA ILE A 3 -1.45 10.83 -21.11
C ILE A 3 -0.89 12.27 -21.19
N CYS A 4 -1.70 13.30 -20.98
CA CYS A 4 -1.23 14.68 -20.95
C CYS A 4 -0.45 15.01 -19.66
N LEU A 5 -0.82 14.40 -18.54
CA LEU A 5 -0.09 14.53 -17.26
C LEU A 5 1.29 13.85 -17.34
N ILE A 6 1.36 12.64 -17.89
CA ILE A 6 2.64 11.95 -18.14
C ILE A 6 3.53 12.75 -19.09
N ALA A 7 2.97 13.36 -20.15
CA ALA A 7 3.73 14.19 -21.07
C ALA A 7 4.22 15.50 -20.43
N LEU A 8 3.48 16.08 -19.50
CA LEU A 8 3.90 17.24 -18.69
C LEU A 8 4.98 16.85 -17.67
N LEU A 9 4.89 15.66 -17.09
CA LEU A 9 5.88 15.10 -16.17
C LEU A 9 7.20 14.78 -16.87
N LEU A 10 7.18 14.27 -18.11
CA LEU A 10 8.38 14.03 -18.90
C LEU A 10 9.11 15.33 -19.29
N SER A 11 8.44 16.48 -19.20
CA SER A 11 9.04 17.80 -19.39
C SER A 11 9.45 18.49 -18.08
N SER A 12 9.14 17.90 -16.94
CA SER A 12 9.53 18.39 -15.62
C SER A 12 10.87 17.80 -15.18
N VAL A 13 11.52 18.45 -14.22
CA VAL A 13 12.76 17.96 -13.58
C VAL A 13 12.59 16.55 -13.00
N PHE A 14 11.37 16.14 -12.68
CA PHE A 14 11.02 14.85 -12.12
C PHE A 14 10.64 13.78 -13.17
N GLY A 15 10.47 14.14 -14.45
CA GLY A 15 9.99 13.22 -15.47
C GLY A 15 10.85 11.97 -15.64
N ILE A 16 12.15 12.15 -15.53
CA ILE A 16 13.14 11.09 -15.63
C ILE A 16 13.17 10.23 -14.36
N PHE A 17 13.06 10.85 -13.18
CA PHE A 17 12.98 10.16 -11.89
C PHE A 17 11.85 9.13 -11.84
N PHE A 18 10.79 9.39 -12.58
CA PHE A 18 9.58 8.59 -12.59
C PHE A 18 9.45 7.64 -13.79
N SER A 19 10.45 7.53 -14.65
CA SER A 19 10.34 6.66 -15.85
C SER A 19 10.22 5.18 -15.51
N GLY A 20 10.67 4.77 -14.30
CA GLY A 20 10.63 3.37 -13.85
C GLY A 20 11.44 2.41 -14.73
N GLU A 21 12.16 2.93 -15.73
CA GLU A 21 12.98 2.13 -16.64
C GLU A 21 14.34 1.84 -16.01
N ASP A 22 14.80 0.60 -16.17
CA ASP A 22 16.16 0.23 -15.82
C ASP A 22 17.14 0.99 -16.75
N SER A 23 17.89 1.92 -16.16
CA SER A 23 18.94 2.65 -16.86
C SER A 23 20.21 1.83 -17.11
N GLY A 24 20.16 0.52 -16.83
CA GLY A 24 21.30 -0.41 -17.01
C GLY A 24 22.34 -0.36 -15.88
N THR A 25 22.04 0.27 -14.75
CA THR A 25 22.99 0.52 -13.65
C THR A 25 22.66 -0.20 -12.35
N GLY A 26 21.64 -1.06 -12.31
CA GLY A 26 21.50 -2.02 -11.23
C GLY A 26 20.16 -2.14 -10.53
N TYR A 27 19.39 -1.07 -10.27
CA TYR A 27 18.13 -1.17 -9.54
C TYR A 27 17.05 -0.28 -10.15
N THR A 28 15.82 -0.81 -10.19
CA THR A 28 14.61 -0.01 -10.41
C THR A 28 14.08 0.51 -9.07
N MET A 29 13.30 1.58 -9.07
CA MET A 29 12.68 2.09 -7.84
C MET A 29 11.77 1.04 -7.15
N PRO A 30 10.92 0.28 -7.86
CA PRO A 30 10.15 -0.80 -7.25
C PRO A 30 11.00 -1.89 -6.58
N GLU A 31 12.16 -2.25 -7.16
CA GLU A 31 13.08 -3.20 -6.54
C GLU A 31 13.70 -2.63 -5.26
N ALA A 32 14.11 -1.36 -5.26
CA ALA A 32 14.63 -0.69 -4.08
C ALA A 32 13.57 -0.60 -2.96
N VAL A 33 12.33 -0.27 -3.29
CA VAL A 33 11.20 -0.26 -2.34
C VAL A 33 10.99 -1.66 -1.75
N THR A 34 10.99 -2.70 -2.60
CA THR A 34 10.83 -4.09 -2.16
C THR A 34 11.96 -4.51 -1.21
N MET A 35 13.19 -4.15 -1.53
CA MET A 35 14.36 -4.45 -0.71
C MET A 35 14.29 -3.75 0.65
N LEU A 36 13.94 -2.47 0.70
CA LEU A 36 13.83 -1.72 1.96
C LEU A 36 12.65 -2.20 2.82
N ASN A 37 11.53 -2.61 2.21
CA ASN A 37 10.45 -3.28 2.94
C ASN A 37 10.91 -4.61 3.56
N ALA A 38 11.74 -5.39 2.85
CA ALA A 38 12.32 -6.62 3.38
C ALA A 38 13.29 -6.31 4.54
N GLU A 39 14.20 -5.33 4.39
CA GLU A 39 15.09 -4.89 5.46
C GLU A 39 14.32 -4.48 6.73
N PHE A 40 13.20 -3.78 6.56
CA PHE A 40 12.34 -3.35 7.67
C PHE A 40 11.68 -4.55 8.37
N THR A 41 11.13 -5.48 7.62
CA THR A 41 10.53 -6.70 8.15
C THR A 41 11.57 -7.57 8.86
N ASP A 42 12.72 -7.78 8.23
CA ASP A 42 13.83 -8.57 8.80
C ASP A 42 14.32 -7.94 10.11
N ARG A 43 14.33 -6.61 10.20
CA ARG A 43 14.70 -5.93 11.45
C ARG A 43 13.72 -6.21 12.59
N ILE A 44 12.42 -6.21 12.32
CA ILE A 44 11.40 -6.58 13.30
C ILE A 44 11.55 -8.04 13.72
N GLU A 45 11.69 -8.96 12.75
CA GLU A 45 11.87 -10.38 13.05
C GLU A 45 13.17 -10.65 13.84
N GLN A 46 14.25 -9.93 13.53
CA GLN A 46 15.49 -10.03 14.30
C GLN A 46 15.31 -9.58 15.75
N ILE A 47 14.57 -8.48 16.00
CA ILE A 47 14.24 -8.02 17.35
C ILE A 47 13.48 -9.10 18.12
N LYS A 48 12.52 -9.76 17.51
CA LYS A 48 11.75 -10.85 18.12
C LYS A 48 12.62 -12.06 18.44
N VAL A 49 13.56 -12.42 17.56
CA VAL A 49 14.49 -13.55 17.78
C VAL A 49 15.48 -13.24 18.90
N ASP A 50 16.01 -12.02 18.94
CA ASP A 50 17.01 -11.59 19.93
C ASP A 50 16.42 -11.38 21.33
N ASN A 51 15.09 -11.20 21.42
CA ASN A 51 14.38 -10.95 22.68
C ASN A 51 13.23 -11.95 22.85
N PRO A 52 13.49 -13.17 23.36
CA PRO A 52 12.44 -14.16 23.61
C PRO A 52 11.34 -13.59 24.52
N TYR A 53 10.09 -13.82 24.15
CA TYR A 53 8.92 -13.26 24.82
C TYR A 53 7.80 -14.30 24.92
N ASP A 54 6.91 -14.11 25.90
CA ASP A 54 5.65 -14.84 26.05
C ASP A 54 4.51 -14.10 25.34
N GLU A 55 4.54 -12.76 25.39
CA GLU A 55 3.56 -11.87 24.76
C GLU A 55 4.26 -10.81 23.92
N LEU A 56 3.64 -10.45 22.78
CA LEU A 56 4.09 -9.38 21.89
C LEU A 56 3.08 -8.23 21.93
N ASP A 57 3.55 -7.05 22.30
CA ASP A 57 2.81 -5.80 22.19
C ASP A 57 3.44 -4.93 21.08
N MET A 58 2.70 -4.70 20.04
CA MET A 58 3.11 -3.82 18.93
C MET A 58 2.18 -2.61 18.90
N ASP A 59 2.66 -1.48 19.42
CA ASP A 59 1.96 -0.19 19.30
C ASP A 59 1.72 0.15 17.84
N ASN A 60 0.45 0.41 17.48
CA ASN A 60 -0.04 0.57 16.11
C ASN A 60 0.02 -0.72 15.28
N ALA A 61 -0.23 -1.87 15.88
CA ALA A 61 -0.08 -3.21 15.32
C ALA A 61 -0.77 -3.45 13.97
N GLY A 62 -1.78 -2.69 13.59
CA GLY A 62 -2.37 -2.72 12.26
C GLY A 62 -1.48 -2.13 11.15
N SER A 63 -0.51 -1.29 11.52
CA SER A 63 0.38 -0.57 10.60
C SER A 63 1.85 -0.90 10.81
N ALA A 64 2.24 -1.44 11.97
CA ALA A 64 3.62 -1.56 12.42
C ALA A 64 4.47 -2.55 11.61
N ALA A 65 3.85 -3.48 10.92
CA ALA A 65 4.57 -4.40 10.02
C ALA A 65 4.72 -3.86 8.60
N MET A 66 4.27 -2.63 8.34
CA MET A 66 4.27 -2.04 7.01
C MET A 66 4.73 -0.61 7.01
N VAL A 67 5.58 -0.30 6.04
CA VAL A 67 5.89 1.08 5.69
C VAL A 67 4.75 1.66 4.85
N ALA A 68 3.92 2.50 5.47
CA ALA A 68 2.77 3.11 4.80
C ALA A 68 3.08 4.49 4.19
N ASN A 69 4.24 5.10 4.51
CA ASN A 69 4.61 6.46 4.13
C ASN A 69 5.53 6.53 2.90
N TRP A 70 5.48 5.56 2.00
CA TRP A 70 6.36 5.51 0.82
C TRP A 70 6.28 6.76 -0.06
N ARG A 71 5.10 7.36 -0.19
CA ARG A 71 4.95 8.61 -0.92
C ARG A 71 5.80 9.72 -0.31
N ASP A 72 5.74 9.85 1.01
CA ASP A 72 6.53 10.83 1.76
C ASP A 72 8.04 10.56 1.62
N VAL A 73 8.45 9.31 1.79
CA VAL A 73 9.86 8.87 1.64
C VAL A 73 10.39 9.22 0.24
N LEU A 74 9.65 8.86 -0.80
CA LEU A 74 10.08 9.10 -2.18
C LEU A 74 10.06 10.59 -2.54
N ALA A 75 9.11 11.37 -2.01
CA ALA A 75 9.07 12.82 -2.23
C ALA A 75 10.28 13.51 -1.58
N ILE A 76 10.61 13.18 -0.34
CA ILE A 76 11.83 13.69 0.35
C ILE A 76 13.10 13.29 -0.39
N TYR A 77 13.19 12.01 -0.79
CA TYR A 77 14.33 11.52 -1.56
C TYR A 77 14.48 12.27 -2.90
N ALA A 78 13.38 12.47 -3.64
CA ALA A 78 13.38 13.17 -4.91
C ALA A 78 13.87 14.62 -4.77
N VAL A 79 13.34 15.35 -3.79
CA VAL A 79 13.76 16.74 -3.55
C VAL A 79 15.25 16.79 -3.15
N ARG A 80 15.70 15.89 -2.28
CA ARG A 80 17.09 15.85 -1.84
C ARG A 80 18.06 15.56 -2.98
N THR A 81 17.77 14.60 -3.84
CA THR A 81 18.67 14.19 -4.94
C THR A 81 18.61 15.13 -6.14
N THR A 82 17.49 15.78 -6.40
CA THR A 82 17.34 16.71 -7.53
C THR A 82 18.18 17.97 -7.36
N MET A 83 18.34 18.47 -6.15
CA MET A 83 19.11 19.68 -5.88
C MET A 83 20.63 19.47 -5.97
N ASP A 84 21.08 18.21 -5.79
CA ASP A 84 22.50 17.84 -5.86
C ASP A 84 22.90 17.36 -7.26
N ALA A 85 21.95 17.15 -8.18
CA ALA A 85 22.21 16.61 -9.51
C ALA A 85 22.77 17.68 -10.46
N ALA A 86 23.90 17.39 -11.09
CA ALA A 86 24.50 18.26 -12.10
C ALA A 86 23.78 18.18 -13.46
N SER A 87 22.96 17.13 -13.70
CA SER A 87 22.18 16.95 -14.93
C SER A 87 20.90 16.16 -14.67
N PRO A 88 19.84 16.33 -15.50
CA PRO A 88 18.62 15.55 -15.42
C PRO A 88 18.81 14.04 -15.55
N ASP A 89 19.79 13.60 -16.35
CA ASP A 89 20.09 12.17 -16.54
C ASP A 89 20.67 11.52 -15.27
N GLU A 90 21.32 12.30 -14.42
CA GLU A 90 21.81 11.85 -13.12
C GLU A 90 20.68 11.56 -12.13
N VAL A 91 19.54 12.23 -12.26
CA VAL A 91 18.38 12.03 -11.37
C VAL A 91 17.70 10.68 -11.64
N ALA A 92 17.68 10.23 -12.89
CA ALA A 92 16.97 9.04 -13.34
C ALA A 92 17.58 7.71 -12.89
N THR A 93 18.89 7.70 -12.69
CA THR A 93 19.66 6.48 -12.44
C THR A 93 19.75 6.21 -10.95
N LEU A 94 19.20 5.11 -10.47
CA LEU A 94 19.36 4.67 -9.09
C LEU A 94 20.71 3.95 -8.95
N THR A 95 21.77 4.72 -8.72
CA THR A 95 23.11 4.18 -8.40
C THR A 95 23.15 3.66 -6.96
N GLU A 96 24.18 2.89 -6.61
CA GLU A 96 24.43 2.45 -5.22
C GLU A 96 24.43 3.62 -4.23
N GLU A 97 25.08 4.74 -4.58
CA GLU A 97 25.13 5.94 -3.75
C GLU A 97 23.73 6.54 -3.52
N LYS A 98 22.89 6.55 -4.56
CA LYS A 98 21.51 7.05 -4.45
C LYS A 98 20.61 6.09 -3.70
N LEU A 99 20.84 4.78 -3.83
CA LEU A 99 20.17 3.78 -3.03
C LEU A 99 20.50 3.95 -1.54
N ASP A 100 21.76 4.28 -1.22
CA ASP A 100 22.14 4.58 0.17
C ASP A 100 21.46 5.86 0.69
N ILE A 101 21.30 6.89 -0.16
CA ILE A 101 20.52 8.09 0.20
C ILE A 101 19.06 7.72 0.44
N LEU A 102 18.45 6.90 -0.44
CA LEU A 102 17.06 6.43 -0.26
C LEU A 102 16.92 5.62 1.03
N ARG A 103 17.86 4.70 1.29
CA ARG A 103 17.90 3.91 2.53
C ARG A 103 18.02 4.81 3.76
N GLN A 104 18.86 5.84 3.71
CA GLN A 104 18.98 6.80 4.80
C GLN A 104 17.65 7.52 5.04
N VAL A 105 17.04 8.11 4.00
CA VAL A 105 15.73 8.78 4.11
C VAL A 105 14.68 7.83 4.67
N PHE A 106 14.63 6.60 4.17
CA PHE A 106 13.71 5.58 4.64
C PHE A 106 13.84 5.33 6.15
N TRP A 107 15.06 5.10 6.66
CA TRP A 107 15.29 4.82 8.06
C TRP A 107 15.19 6.06 8.96
N ASP A 108 15.47 7.24 8.47
CA ASP A 108 15.24 8.50 9.18
C ASP A 108 13.74 8.79 9.37
N MET A 109 12.90 8.30 8.44
CA MET A 109 11.45 8.45 8.46
C MET A 109 10.71 7.29 9.13
N ASN A 110 11.34 6.13 9.31
CA ASN A 110 10.72 4.91 9.83
C ASN A 110 11.61 4.28 10.90
N ALA A 111 11.49 4.74 12.13
CA ALA A 111 12.30 4.25 13.26
C ALA A 111 11.60 3.12 14.00
N ILE A 112 12.35 2.04 14.30
CA ILE A 112 11.89 0.93 15.14
C ILE A 112 12.58 1.06 16.49
N SER A 113 11.80 1.08 17.56
CA SER A 113 12.27 0.98 18.94
C SER A 113 11.59 -0.18 19.66
N TYR A 114 12.26 -0.74 20.66
CA TYR A 114 11.69 -1.84 21.43
C TYR A 114 12.19 -1.81 22.88
N TRP A 115 11.43 -2.44 23.76
CA TRP A 115 11.81 -2.69 25.14
C TRP A 115 11.10 -3.95 25.65
N VAL A 116 11.64 -4.55 26.71
CA VAL A 116 11.13 -5.79 27.30
C VAL A 116 10.61 -5.48 28.69
N GLU A 117 9.37 -5.88 28.96
CA GLU A 117 8.75 -5.85 30.29
C GLU A 117 8.70 -7.27 30.87
N THR A 118 8.97 -7.39 32.14
CA THR A 118 8.80 -8.64 32.88
C THR A 118 7.79 -8.43 33.99
N ILE A 119 6.68 -9.13 33.91
CA ILE A 119 5.65 -9.15 34.98
C ILE A 119 5.88 -10.36 35.82
N SER A 120 6.20 -10.14 37.11
CA SER A 120 6.42 -11.24 38.08
C SER A 120 5.11 -11.95 38.37
N GLY A 121 5.12 -13.30 38.22
CA GLY A 121 4.03 -14.14 38.64
C GLY A 121 3.89 -14.22 40.15
N ASP A 122 2.74 -14.68 40.65
CA ASP A 122 2.52 -15.00 42.08
C ASP A 122 3.32 -16.26 42.47
N GLU A 123 3.34 -16.60 43.76
CA GLU A 123 4.24 -17.64 44.35
C GLU A 123 4.29 -19.00 43.60
N ASP A 124 3.31 -19.33 42.76
CA ASP A 124 3.21 -20.56 41.97
C ASP A 124 3.17 -20.33 40.44
N GLU A 125 3.28 -19.08 39.94
CA GLU A 125 3.23 -18.72 38.52
C GLU A 125 4.59 -18.25 38.02
N SER A 126 4.92 -18.60 36.74
CA SER A 126 6.13 -18.11 36.08
C SER A 126 5.99 -16.63 35.72
N ASP A 127 7.09 -15.89 35.68
CA ASP A 127 7.14 -14.55 35.17
C ASP A 127 6.67 -14.54 33.67
N THR A 128 5.95 -13.49 33.28
CA THR A 128 5.53 -13.25 31.88
C THR A 128 6.42 -12.19 31.30
N VAL A 129 7.03 -12.47 30.15
CA VAL A 129 7.90 -11.56 29.41
C VAL A 129 7.11 -10.98 28.26
N ILE A 130 6.98 -9.65 28.21
CA ILE A 130 6.30 -8.91 27.14
C ILE A 130 7.33 -8.14 26.34
N LEU A 131 7.37 -8.38 25.02
CA LEU A 131 8.17 -7.60 24.07
C LEU A 131 7.30 -6.49 23.47
N HIS A 132 7.67 -5.24 23.77
CA HIS A 132 7.04 -4.06 23.17
C HIS A 132 7.85 -3.59 21.96
N ILE A 133 7.22 -3.46 20.81
CA ILE A 133 7.83 -2.89 19.61
C ILE A 133 7.00 -1.68 19.17
N THR A 134 7.67 -0.55 19.00
CA THR A 134 7.05 0.71 18.53
C THR A 134 7.69 1.14 17.23
N VAL A 135 6.86 1.41 16.20
CA VAL A 135 7.29 2.02 14.95
C VAL A 135 6.89 3.49 14.95
N THR A 136 7.86 4.37 14.83
CA THR A 136 7.65 5.81 14.70
C THR A 136 7.80 6.20 13.24
N VAL A 137 6.76 6.80 12.68
CA VAL A 137 6.72 7.26 11.28
C VAL A 137 6.70 8.77 11.25
N LYS A 138 7.57 9.37 10.42
CA LYS A 138 7.56 10.81 10.12
C LYS A 138 6.92 11.05 8.77
N ASP A 139 6.16 12.14 8.65
CA ASP A 139 5.66 12.63 7.38
C ASP A 139 6.70 13.50 6.65
N HIS A 140 6.38 13.90 5.42
CA HIS A 140 7.25 14.73 4.59
C HIS A 140 7.52 16.11 5.18
N LEU A 141 6.58 16.70 5.95
CA LEU A 141 6.77 18.02 6.56
C LEU A 141 7.76 17.95 7.71
N GLN A 142 7.60 16.97 8.60
CA GLN A 142 8.52 16.71 9.70
C GLN A 142 9.94 16.45 9.19
N MET A 143 10.06 15.68 8.11
CA MET A 143 11.36 15.34 7.54
C MET A 143 12.00 16.51 6.80
N ALA A 144 11.22 17.34 6.10
CA ALA A 144 11.71 18.56 5.48
C ALA A 144 12.27 19.56 6.50
N ASP A 145 11.63 19.70 7.66
CA ASP A 145 12.11 20.52 8.76
C ASP A 145 13.42 19.95 9.34
N GLU A 146 13.50 18.63 9.56
CA GLU A 146 14.69 17.97 10.10
C GLU A 146 15.89 18.11 9.15
N TYR A 147 15.66 17.96 7.84
CA TYR A 147 16.68 18.15 6.80
C TYR A 147 16.93 19.62 6.47
N ARG A 148 16.19 20.54 7.10
CA ARG A 148 16.31 21.99 6.93
C ARG A 148 16.18 22.41 5.46
N PHE A 149 15.13 21.93 4.81
CA PHE A 149 14.86 22.29 3.42
C PHE A 149 14.72 23.81 3.26
N ASN A 150 15.32 24.35 2.21
CA ASN A 150 15.16 25.75 1.87
C ASN A 150 13.81 26.00 1.17
N ALA A 151 13.47 27.27 0.90
CA ALA A 151 12.18 27.67 0.34
C ALA A 151 11.90 27.04 -1.05
N GLU A 152 12.93 26.79 -1.84
CA GLU A 152 12.79 26.16 -3.16
C GLU A 152 12.51 24.65 -3.02
N GLN A 153 13.20 23.97 -2.11
CA GLN A 153 12.97 22.57 -1.77
C GLN A 153 11.57 22.35 -1.21
N HIS A 154 11.08 23.24 -0.32
CA HIS A 154 9.72 23.17 0.18
C HIS A 154 8.69 23.32 -0.93
N LYS A 155 8.91 24.24 -1.88
CA LYS A 155 8.02 24.40 -3.02
C LYS A 155 7.97 23.16 -3.93
N LEU A 156 9.11 22.54 -4.19
CA LEU A 156 9.18 21.29 -4.96
C LEU A 156 8.47 20.14 -4.23
N LEU A 157 8.66 20.05 -2.92
CA LEU A 157 7.99 19.04 -2.09
C LEU A 157 6.47 19.23 -2.11
N GLU A 158 5.99 20.46 -1.95
CA GLU A 158 4.57 20.80 -2.01
C GLU A 158 3.95 20.45 -3.37
N GLU A 159 4.69 20.65 -4.47
CA GLU A 159 4.28 20.23 -5.81
C GLU A 159 4.16 18.71 -5.92
N LEU A 160 5.17 17.94 -5.48
CA LEU A 160 5.16 16.48 -5.52
C LEU A 160 4.04 15.85 -4.67
N MET A 161 3.62 16.54 -3.63
CA MET A 161 2.54 16.06 -2.75
C MET A 161 1.13 16.40 -3.26
N GLN A 162 0.99 17.03 -4.44
CA GLN A 162 -0.32 17.24 -5.06
C GLN A 162 -0.98 15.92 -5.48
N PRO A 163 -2.33 15.82 -5.43
CA PRO A 163 -3.05 14.58 -5.76
C PRO A 163 -2.75 14.00 -7.15
N GLU A 164 -2.41 14.85 -8.10
CA GLU A 164 -2.08 14.44 -9.48
C GLU A 164 -0.85 13.53 -9.58
N TYR A 165 0.05 13.55 -8.59
CA TYR A 165 1.25 12.69 -8.54
C TYR A 165 1.04 11.37 -7.79
N GLU A 166 -0.12 11.15 -7.19
CA GLU A 166 -0.38 9.96 -6.36
C GLU A 166 -0.22 8.64 -7.16
N GLU A 167 -0.83 8.56 -8.34
CA GLU A 167 -0.72 7.38 -9.22
C GLU A 167 0.74 7.08 -9.57
N LEU A 168 1.53 8.13 -9.77
CA LEU A 168 2.93 8.02 -10.10
C LEU A 168 3.74 7.39 -8.96
N PHE A 169 3.55 7.86 -7.72
CA PHE A 169 4.17 7.24 -6.56
C PHE A 169 3.73 5.79 -6.36
N MET A 170 2.46 5.47 -6.58
CA MET A 170 1.97 4.09 -6.53
C MET A 170 2.67 3.19 -7.55
N ARG A 171 2.96 3.68 -8.76
CA ARG A 171 3.74 2.93 -9.77
C ARG A 171 5.17 2.67 -9.32
N LEU A 172 5.82 3.67 -8.73
CA LEU A 172 7.19 3.55 -8.22
C LEU A 172 7.32 2.59 -7.04
N THR A 173 6.30 2.53 -6.20
CA THR A 173 6.28 1.59 -5.07
C THR A 173 5.89 0.16 -5.46
N GLY A 174 5.60 -0.09 -6.73
CA GLY A 174 5.06 -1.37 -7.17
C GLY A 174 3.65 -1.65 -6.65
N SER A 175 3.04 -0.67 -5.98
CA SER A 175 1.71 -0.80 -5.38
C SER A 175 0.58 -0.53 -6.38
N TYR A 176 0.91 -0.03 -7.58
CA TYR A 176 -0.07 0.24 -8.61
C TYR A 176 -0.20 -0.97 -9.55
N GLN A 177 -1.42 -1.44 -9.72
CA GLN A 177 -1.79 -2.28 -10.85
C GLN A 177 -2.87 -1.58 -11.66
N ASP A 178 -2.68 -1.53 -12.97
CA ASP A 178 -3.76 -1.13 -13.87
C ASP A 178 -4.81 -2.23 -13.84
N ILE A 179 -5.95 -1.91 -13.23
CA ILE A 179 -7.10 -2.82 -13.12
C ILE A 179 -8.12 -2.59 -14.23
N ALA A 180 -7.90 -1.62 -15.11
CA ALA A 180 -8.80 -1.38 -16.23
C ALA A 180 -8.91 -2.61 -17.12
N LEU A 181 -10.12 -2.95 -17.49
CA LEU A 181 -10.36 -3.99 -18.50
C LEU A 181 -10.09 -3.42 -19.87
N GLY A 182 -9.33 -4.15 -20.68
CA GLY A 182 -9.19 -3.81 -22.10
C GLY A 182 -10.52 -3.96 -22.85
N ASP A 183 -10.74 -3.18 -23.90
CA ASP A 183 -11.99 -3.20 -24.69
C ASP A 183 -12.37 -4.61 -25.18
N LYS A 184 -11.39 -5.41 -25.57
CA LYS A 184 -11.62 -6.81 -26.00
C LYS A 184 -12.06 -7.71 -24.85
N GLU A 185 -11.45 -7.57 -23.69
CA GLU A 185 -11.78 -8.34 -22.49
C GLU A 185 -13.17 -7.98 -22.00
N ALA A 186 -13.49 -6.69 -21.89
CA ALA A 186 -14.82 -6.21 -21.52
C ALA A 186 -15.89 -6.74 -22.50
N ALA A 187 -15.63 -6.71 -23.82
CA ALA A 187 -16.55 -7.22 -24.82
C ALA A 187 -16.76 -8.74 -24.70
N GLU A 188 -15.73 -9.53 -24.40
CA GLU A 188 -15.86 -10.98 -24.18
C GLU A 188 -16.64 -11.32 -22.90
N ILE A 189 -16.48 -10.54 -21.84
CA ILE A 189 -17.28 -10.68 -20.63
C ILE A 189 -18.74 -10.37 -20.93
N MET A 190 -19.00 -9.24 -21.60
CA MET A 190 -20.34 -8.79 -21.98
C MET A 190 -21.11 -9.81 -22.82
N LYS A 191 -20.43 -10.52 -23.73
CA LYS A 191 -21.06 -11.60 -24.54
C LYS A 191 -21.56 -12.78 -23.72
N LYS A 192 -20.97 -13.01 -22.55
CA LYS A 192 -21.33 -14.13 -21.65
C LYS A 192 -22.48 -13.77 -20.71
N LEU A 193 -22.83 -12.50 -20.59
CA LEU A 193 -23.90 -12.05 -19.72
C LEU A 193 -25.28 -12.24 -20.38
N PRO A 194 -26.35 -12.47 -19.59
CA PRO A 194 -27.70 -12.50 -20.12
C PRO A 194 -28.04 -11.22 -20.88
N ALA A 195 -28.71 -11.36 -22.03
CA ALA A 195 -29.01 -10.23 -22.89
C ALA A 195 -29.99 -9.22 -22.26
N ASP A 196 -30.82 -9.67 -21.36
CA ASP A 196 -31.83 -8.91 -20.62
C ASP A 196 -31.29 -8.30 -19.32
N LEU A 197 -29.99 -8.53 -18.98
CA LEU A 197 -29.38 -7.92 -17.81
C LEU A 197 -29.29 -6.39 -17.99
N SER A 198 -29.70 -5.63 -16.97
CA SER A 198 -29.61 -4.16 -17.03
C SER A 198 -28.16 -3.68 -17.13
N GLU A 199 -27.95 -2.52 -17.74
CA GLU A 199 -26.62 -1.96 -17.91
C GLU A 199 -25.89 -1.74 -16.58
N GLU A 200 -26.61 -1.33 -15.52
CA GLU A 200 -26.05 -1.18 -14.17
C GLU A 200 -25.49 -2.50 -13.64
N ARG A 201 -26.22 -3.61 -13.81
CA ARG A 201 -25.76 -4.94 -13.38
C ARG A 201 -24.58 -5.43 -14.21
N LYS A 202 -24.55 -5.12 -15.50
CA LYS A 202 -23.41 -5.42 -16.38
C LYS A 202 -22.18 -4.66 -15.89
N GLN A 203 -22.30 -3.38 -15.53
CA GLN A 203 -21.20 -2.59 -14.97
C GLN A 203 -20.70 -3.14 -13.64
N VAL A 204 -21.58 -3.61 -12.75
CA VAL A 204 -21.16 -4.30 -11.51
C VAL A 204 -20.30 -5.52 -11.83
N VAL A 205 -20.69 -6.33 -12.82
CA VAL A 205 -19.91 -7.52 -13.22
C VAL A 205 -18.57 -7.09 -13.83
N LEU A 206 -18.52 -6.11 -14.72
CA LEU A 206 -17.27 -5.60 -15.29
C LEU A 206 -16.35 -5.07 -14.20
N THR A 207 -16.89 -4.32 -13.22
CA THR A 207 -16.11 -3.83 -12.07
C THR A 207 -15.54 -4.97 -11.23
N ALA A 208 -16.31 -6.04 -11.02
CA ALA A 208 -15.82 -7.23 -10.32
C ALA A 208 -14.65 -7.91 -11.06
N TYR A 209 -14.73 -8.01 -12.39
CA TYR A 209 -13.65 -8.57 -13.22
C TYR A 209 -12.35 -7.79 -13.16
N GLN A 210 -12.38 -6.49 -12.84
CA GLN A 210 -11.16 -5.68 -12.69
C GLN A 210 -10.19 -6.25 -11.65
N LEU A 211 -10.70 -6.89 -10.59
CA LEU A 211 -9.87 -7.43 -9.51
C LEU A 211 -9.59 -8.93 -9.60
N LEU A 212 -10.26 -9.67 -10.48
CA LEU A 212 -10.09 -11.13 -10.54
C LEU A 212 -8.65 -11.51 -10.85
N GLY A 213 -8.05 -12.31 -9.96
CA GLY A 213 -6.67 -12.76 -10.07
C GLY A 213 -5.61 -11.71 -9.73
N LYS A 214 -6.00 -10.49 -9.34
CA LYS A 214 -5.07 -9.39 -9.03
C LYS A 214 -4.93 -9.09 -7.54
N VAL A 215 -5.91 -9.45 -6.73
CA VAL A 215 -5.95 -9.15 -5.29
C VAL A 215 -5.98 -10.45 -4.48
N ASN A 216 -5.20 -10.48 -3.41
CA ASN A 216 -5.13 -11.63 -2.51
C ASN A 216 -6.39 -11.74 -1.64
N TYR A 217 -6.69 -12.96 -1.21
CA TYR A 217 -7.68 -13.17 -0.16
C TYR A 217 -7.05 -12.86 1.21
N PHE A 218 -7.71 -11.99 1.97
CA PHE A 218 -7.29 -11.59 3.31
C PHE A 218 -8.51 -11.57 4.24
N TRP A 219 -8.51 -12.41 5.27
CA TRP A 219 -9.63 -12.54 6.20
C TRP A 219 -9.87 -11.23 6.97
N GLY A 220 -11.09 -10.67 6.87
CA GLY A 220 -11.43 -9.36 7.41
C GLY A 220 -10.97 -8.18 6.54
N GLY A 221 -10.38 -8.44 5.38
CA GLY A 221 -9.88 -7.41 4.48
C GLY A 221 -10.99 -6.61 3.82
N LYS A 222 -10.89 -5.30 3.93
CA LYS A 222 -11.82 -4.31 3.38
C LYS A 222 -11.04 -3.18 2.71
N SER A 223 -11.61 -2.65 1.63
CA SER A 223 -11.12 -1.43 0.98
C SER A 223 -12.29 -0.60 0.46
N LEU A 224 -12.28 0.68 0.80
CA LEU A 224 -13.17 1.71 0.26
C LEU A 224 -12.33 2.75 -0.50
N VAL A 225 -11.47 2.27 -1.39
CA VAL A 225 -10.63 3.08 -2.29
C VAL A 225 -11.19 2.97 -3.69
N LEU A 226 -11.26 4.08 -4.42
CA LEU A 226 -11.57 4.08 -5.84
C LEU A 226 -10.36 3.60 -6.63
N GLY A 227 -10.54 2.56 -7.42
CA GLY A 227 -9.44 1.93 -8.17
C GLY A 227 -8.57 1.01 -7.28
N TRP A 228 -7.29 1.00 -7.55
CA TRP A 228 -6.32 0.15 -6.85
C TRP A 228 -6.02 0.66 -5.45
N ASP A 229 -6.13 -0.20 -4.44
CA ASP A 229 -5.66 0.11 -3.08
C ASP A 229 -4.17 -0.22 -2.96
N SER A 230 -3.34 0.78 -2.70
CA SER A 230 -1.88 0.63 -2.60
C SER A 230 -1.40 -0.34 -1.51
N ARG A 231 -2.28 -0.68 -0.56
CA ARG A 231 -1.98 -1.65 0.50
C ARG A 231 -2.05 -3.10 0.03
N TRP A 232 -2.72 -3.39 -1.09
CA TRP A 232 -2.87 -4.78 -1.56
C TRP A 232 -1.53 -5.41 -1.92
N GLY A 233 -1.35 -6.65 -1.48
CA GLY A 233 -0.12 -7.41 -1.66
C GLY A 233 0.92 -7.19 -0.57
N THR A 234 0.79 -6.14 0.25
CA THR A 234 1.72 -5.90 1.34
C THR A 234 1.46 -6.84 2.51
N PRO A 235 2.48 -7.35 3.21
CA PRO A 235 2.29 -8.20 4.38
C PRO A 235 1.57 -7.44 5.50
N MET A 236 0.45 -7.97 5.97
CA MET A 236 -0.32 -7.45 7.12
C MET A 236 -0.74 -8.59 8.04
N GLU A 237 -0.87 -8.31 9.34
CA GLU A 237 -1.41 -9.27 10.28
C GLU A 237 -2.92 -9.42 10.11
N VAL A 238 -3.39 -10.66 10.10
CA VAL A 238 -4.83 -10.97 10.11
C VAL A 238 -5.34 -10.80 11.54
N THR A 239 -5.94 -9.67 11.85
CA THR A 239 -6.47 -9.35 13.21
C THR A 239 -7.92 -9.82 13.41
N ALA A 240 -8.67 -10.03 12.34
CA ALA A 240 -10.06 -10.46 12.42
C ALA A 240 -10.15 -11.89 13.00
N ALA A 241 -10.98 -12.07 14.04
CA ALA A 241 -11.19 -13.37 14.67
C ALA A 241 -11.96 -14.36 13.77
N GLY A 242 -11.80 -15.66 14.03
CA GLY A 242 -12.61 -16.70 13.41
C GLY A 242 -12.01 -17.33 12.15
N SER A 243 -10.73 -17.13 11.88
CA SER A 243 -9.97 -17.81 10.82
C SER A 243 -8.76 -18.53 11.37
N SER A 244 -8.35 -19.61 10.69
CA SER A 244 -7.06 -20.27 10.96
C SER A 244 -5.84 -19.39 10.62
N THR A 245 -6.07 -18.29 9.94
CA THR A 245 -5.01 -17.30 9.59
C THR A 245 -4.94 -16.14 10.58
N THR A 246 -5.86 -16.03 11.54
CA THR A 246 -5.82 -14.99 12.59
C THR A 246 -4.48 -15.05 13.33
N GLY A 247 -3.85 -13.89 13.52
CA GLY A 247 -2.51 -13.76 14.11
C GLY A 247 -1.34 -14.08 13.18
N THR A 248 -1.59 -14.33 11.87
CA THR A 248 -0.50 -14.56 10.91
C THR A 248 -0.36 -13.42 9.93
N MET A 249 0.88 -13.16 9.48
CA MET A 249 1.18 -12.21 8.42
C MET A 249 0.75 -12.79 7.07
N ARG A 250 -0.02 -12.01 6.30
CA ARG A 250 -0.50 -12.39 4.96
C ARG A 250 -0.45 -11.18 4.02
N PRO A 251 -0.26 -11.38 2.71
CA PRO A 251 -0.43 -10.31 1.74
C PRO A 251 -1.83 -9.71 1.87
N PHE A 252 -1.92 -8.40 2.15
CA PHE A 252 -3.20 -7.72 2.32
C PHE A 252 -4.05 -7.80 1.05
N GLY A 253 -5.34 -7.86 1.23
CA GLY A 253 -6.31 -7.97 0.15
C GLY A 253 -7.72 -7.86 0.69
N LEU A 254 -8.64 -8.61 0.10
CA LEU A 254 -10.08 -8.55 0.42
C LEU A 254 -10.59 -9.91 0.88
N ASP A 255 -11.51 -9.93 1.83
CA ASP A 255 -12.37 -11.09 2.04
C ASP A 255 -13.54 -11.10 1.05
N CYS A 256 -14.39 -12.11 1.09
CA CYS A 256 -15.53 -12.23 0.19
C CYS A 256 -16.47 -11.03 0.27
N SER A 257 -16.76 -10.55 1.47
CA SER A 257 -17.63 -9.39 1.69
C SER A 257 -16.92 -8.06 1.37
N GLY A 258 -15.60 -7.99 1.58
CA GLY A 258 -14.77 -6.85 1.18
C GLY A 258 -14.68 -6.69 -0.33
N PHE A 259 -14.60 -7.80 -1.06
CA PHE A 259 -14.66 -7.78 -2.51
C PHE A 259 -15.99 -7.21 -3.03
N VAL A 260 -17.10 -7.65 -2.47
CA VAL A 260 -18.44 -7.14 -2.84
C VAL A 260 -18.58 -5.66 -2.49
N ASP A 261 -18.13 -5.24 -1.29
CA ASP A 261 -18.13 -3.83 -0.88
C ASP A 261 -17.34 -2.97 -1.86
N TRP A 262 -16.13 -3.41 -2.24
CA TRP A 262 -15.27 -2.67 -3.18
C TRP A 262 -15.92 -2.54 -4.56
N VAL A 263 -16.54 -3.59 -5.06
CA VAL A 263 -17.22 -3.60 -6.37
C VAL A 263 -18.35 -2.56 -6.42
N PHE A 264 -19.24 -2.56 -5.43
CA PHE A 264 -20.33 -1.59 -5.39
C PHE A 264 -19.84 -0.16 -5.12
N TYR A 265 -18.82 -0.02 -4.28
CA TYR A 265 -18.20 1.29 -4.02
C TYR A 265 -17.59 1.88 -5.29
N ASN A 266 -16.85 1.10 -6.06
CA ASN A 266 -16.21 1.56 -7.30
C ASN A 266 -17.23 1.77 -8.42
N GLN A 267 -18.19 0.88 -8.59
CA GLN A 267 -19.27 1.04 -9.59
C GLN A 267 -20.09 2.30 -9.35
N SER A 268 -20.31 2.68 -8.09
CA SER A 268 -21.08 3.87 -7.72
C SER A 268 -20.27 5.16 -7.64
N GLY A 269 -18.96 5.14 -7.98
CA GLY A 269 -18.07 6.28 -7.85
C GLY A 269 -17.87 6.74 -6.41
N GLY A 270 -17.83 5.79 -5.46
CA GLY A 270 -17.56 6.03 -4.05
C GLY A 270 -18.80 6.36 -3.19
N SER A 271 -20.01 6.27 -3.75
CA SER A 271 -21.22 6.71 -3.06
C SER A 271 -22.02 5.60 -2.35
N TYR A 272 -21.75 4.32 -2.66
CA TYR A 272 -22.54 3.21 -2.13
C TYR A 272 -21.69 2.02 -1.69
N VAL A 273 -22.02 1.45 -0.53
CA VAL A 273 -21.46 0.21 0.01
C VAL A 273 -22.59 -0.69 0.43
N ILE A 274 -22.69 -1.88 -0.18
CA ILE A 274 -23.72 -2.86 0.18
C ILE A 274 -23.49 -3.38 1.60
N GLY A 275 -24.53 -3.47 2.41
CA GLY A 275 -24.43 -3.92 3.80
C GLY A 275 -23.71 -2.95 4.73
N HIS A 276 -23.45 -1.73 4.28
CA HIS A 276 -22.85 -0.63 5.06
C HIS A 276 -21.54 -1.02 5.76
N GLY A 277 -20.67 -1.79 5.09
CA GLY A 277 -19.38 -2.22 5.61
C GLY A 277 -19.42 -3.41 6.58
N GLY A 278 -20.59 -4.05 6.73
CA GLY A 278 -20.74 -5.30 7.49
C GLY A 278 -20.18 -6.52 6.75
N GLY A 279 -20.28 -7.69 7.38
CA GLY A 279 -19.91 -8.97 6.75
C GLY A 279 -20.98 -9.48 5.77
N ALA A 280 -20.77 -10.68 5.22
CA ALA A 280 -21.67 -11.32 4.24
C ALA A 280 -23.15 -11.43 4.72
N SER A 281 -23.37 -11.69 6.01
CA SER A 281 -24.75 -11.70 6.57
C SER A 281 -25.43 -10.34 6.48
N SER A 282 -24.67 -9.26 6.69
CA SER A 282 -25.18 -7.88 6.53
C SER A 282 -25.53 -7.60 5.07
N GLN A 283 -24.65 -7.97 4.14
CA GLN A 283 -24.90 -7.81 2.71
C GLN A 283 -26.12 -8.61 2.25
N HIS A 284 -26.26 -9.87 2.70
CA HIS A 284 -27.40 -10.71 2.39
C HIS A 284 -28.75 -10.06 2.75
N SER A 285 -28.81 -9.31 3.86
CA SER A 285 -30.06 -8.64 4.28
C SER A 285 -30.54 -7.55 3.32
N TYR A 286 -29.71 -7.10 2.40
CA TYR A 286 -30.02 -6.12 1.34
C TYR A 286 -30.29 -6.78 -0.03
N CYS A 287 -30.25 -8.12 -0.09
CA CYS A 287 -30.45 -8.88 -1.32
C CYS A 287 -31.80 -9.60 -1.28
N THR A 288 -32.36 -9.90 -2.46
CA THR A 288 -33.51 -10.79 -2.60
C THR A 288 -33.00 -12.20 -2.93
N ASP A 289 -33.52 -13.20 -2.23
CA ASP A 289 -33.20 -14.59 -2.51
C ASP A 289 -33.69 -14.97 -3.92
N ILE A 290 -32.80 -15.61 -4.66
CA ILE A 290 -33.10 -16.17 -5.98
C ILE A 290 -32.72 -17.64 -6.02
N SER A 291 -33.32 -18.41 -6.92
CA SER A 291 -32.89 -19.80 -7.18
C SER A 291 -31.70 -19.84 -8.14
N TRP A 292 -30.99 -20.97 -8.12
CA TRP A 292 -29.89 -21.20 -9.10
C TRP A 292 -30.37 -21.33 -10.55
N SER A 293 -31.67 -21.40 -10.76
CA SER A 293 -32.31 -21.50 -12.07
C SER A 293 -32.77 -20.13 -12.61
N ASP A 294 -32.67 -19.10 -11.82
CA ASP A 294 -33.00 -17.71 -12.14
C ASP A 294 -31.72 -16.92 -12.41
#